data_8e06963a40d6f3a735ffb208e6811c56
#
_entry.id   8e06963a40d6f3a735ffb208e6811c56
#
_cell.length_a   1.000
_cell.length_b   1.000
_cell.length_c   1.000
_cell.angle_alpha   90.00
_cell.angle_beta   90.00
_cell.angle_gamma   90.00
#
_symmetry.space_group_name_H-M   'P 1'
#
loop_
_entity.id
_entity.type
_entity.pdbx_description
1 polymer ?
#
loop_
_entity_poly.entity_id
_entity_poly.type
_entity_poly.pdbx_seq_one_letter_code
_entity_poly.pdbx_strand_id
1 'polypeptide(L)'
;RSSSGNYEQFESNSPPMGVILQKDKSVYKTHKVKLENNRFYAFTDGLSESLNSSGEEIGIEGSLKIIEQNFNTDSSKQLSDISNSVIDTAGDNKLSDDLTLISIGK
;
A
#
# COMPACT_ATOMS: atom_id res chain seq x y z
N ARG A 1 -0.77 -10.07 1.07
CA ARG A 1 -2.01 -10.82 1.19
C ARG A 1 -1.76 -12.29 0.91
N SER A 2 -2.12 -13.15 1.84
CA SER A 2 -2.14 -14.59 1.62
C SER A 2 -3.34 -15.01 0.76
N SER A 3 -3.31 -16.25 0.26
CA SER A 3 -4.45 -16.80 -0.50
C SER A 3 -5.75 -16.88 0.32
N SER A 4 -5.65 -16.91 1.65
CA SER A 4 -6.81 -16.91 2.56
C SER A 4 -7.32 -15.50 2.90
N GLY A 5 -6.70 -14.45 2.37
CA GLY A 5 -7.11 -13.08 2.61
C GLY A 5 -6.50 -12.41 3.84
N ASN A 6 -5.49 -13.02 4.46
CA ASN A 6 -4.79 -12.43 5.59
C ASN A 6 -3.65 -11.53 5.12
N TYR A 7 -3.43 -10.44 5.84
CA TYR A 7 -2.38 -9.46 5.56
C TYR A 7 -1.29 -9.49 6.62
N GLU A 8 -0.06 -9.38 6.17
CA GLU A 8 1.11 -9.14 7.01
C GLU A 8 1.72 -7.81 6.56
N GLN A 9 2.03 -6.94 7.51
CA GLN A 9 2.58 -5.62 7.24
C GLN A 9 4.08 -5.59 7.55
N PHE A 10 4.85 -5.02 6.63
CA PHE A 10 6.26 -4.74 6.81
C PHE A 10 6.45 -3.23 6.89
N GLU A 11 6.82 -2.74 8.06
CA GLU A 11 7.07 -1.31 8.27
C GLU A 11 8.50 -0.95 7.86
N SER A 12 8.68 0.30 7.47
CA SER A 12 10.01 0.85 7.26
C SER A 12 10.75 0.89 8.59
N ASN A 13 11.88 0.19 8.66
CA ASN A 13 12.71 0.09 9.85
C ASN A 13 14.14 0.59 9.64
N SER A 14 14.37 1.24 8.52
CA SER A 14 15.70 1.72 8.13
C SER A 14 15.57 3.14 7.54
N PRO A 15 16.61 3.99 7.66
CA PRO A 15 16.58 5.30 7.05
C PRO A 15 16.61 5.19 5.51
N PRO A 16 16.13 6.21 4.78
CA PRO A 16 16.28 6.27 3.34
C PRO A 16 17.75 6.14 2.92
N MET A 17 17.99 5.46 1.82
CA MET A 17 19.34 5.32 1.28
C MET A 17 19.93 6.68 0.91
N GLY A 18 21.20 6.90 1.23
CA GLY A 18 21.90 8.15 0.94
C GLY A 18 21.74 9.25 1.98
N VAL A 19 20.89 9.07 3.00
CA VAL A 19 20.69 10.05 4.06
C VAL A 19 21.84 10.06 5.06
N ILE A 20 22.44 8.90 5.33
CA ILE A 20 23.58 8.74 6.23
C ILE A 20 24.73 8.03 5.52
N LEU A 21 25.96 8.39 5.90
CA LEU A 21 27.15 7.68 5.45
C LEU A 21 27.20 6.34 6.16
N GLN A 22 27.04 5.29 5.38
CA GLN A 22 26.97 3.93 5.88
C GLN A 22 28.27 3.18 5.64
N LYS A 23 28.96 2.87 6.73
CA LYS A 23 30.03 1.86 6.73
C LYS A 23 29.54 0.52 7.28
N ASP A 24 28.46 0.51 8.03
CA ASP A 24 27.86 -0.68 8.62
C ASP A 24 26.55 -1.03 7.92
N LYS A 25 26.51 -2.18 7.25
CA LYS A 25 25.33 -2.69 6.53
C LYS A 25 24.20 -3.14 7.48
N SER A 26 24.47 -3.26 8.81
CA SER A 26 23.46 -3.70 9.78
C SER A 26 22.32 -2.70 9.97
N VAL A 27 22.48 -1.44 9.53
CA VAL A 27 21.42 -0.43 9.59
C VAL A 27 20.27 -0.75 8.62
N TYR A 28 20.56 -1.45 7.52
CA TYR A 28 19.53 -1.85 6.54
C TYR A 28 19.16 -3.32 6.75
N LYS A 29 17.90 -3.55 7.10
CA LYS A 29 17.35 -4.89 7.30
C LYS A 29 16.65 -5.36 6.04
N THR A 30 16.76 -6.66 5.76
CA THR A 30 16.12 -7.30 4.61
C THR A 30 15.00 -8.23 5.07
N HIS A 31 13.84 -8.10 4.47
CA HIS A 31 12.74 -9.05 4.60
C HIS A 31 12.62 -9.86 3.31
N LYS A 32 12.44 -11.18 3.45
CA LYS A 32 12.22 -12.07 2.32
C LYS A 32 10.82 -12.67 2.42
N VAL A 33 10.05 -12.56 1.35
CA VAL A 33 8.69 -13.09 1.27
C VAL A 33 8.56 -13.96 0.02
N LYS A 34 7.96 -15.14 0.19
CA LYS A 34 7.62 -16.00 -0.94
C LYS A 34 6.29 -15.55 -1.54
N LEU A 35 6.27 -15.38 -2.86
CA LEU A 35 5.08 -14.91 -3.57
C LEU A 35 4.19 -16.02 -4.12
N GLU A 36 4.56 -17.29 -3.96
CA GLU A 36 3.89 -18.44 -4.61
C GLU A 36 2.36 -18.35 -4.65
N ASN A 37 1.74 -18.16 -3.49
CA ASN A 37 0.29 -18.00 -3.34
C ASN A 37 -0.05 -16.69 -2.60
N ASN A 38 0.87 -15.76 -2.59
CA ASN A 38 0.73 -14.48 -1.90
C ASN A 38 0.78 -13.34 -2.91
N ARG A 39 0.14 -12.25 -2.56
CA ARG A 39 0.25 -11.00 -3.30
C ARG A 39 0.85 -9.92 -2.41
N PHE A 40 1.90 -9.29 -2.90
CA PHE A 40 2.58 -8.20 -2.24
C PHE A 40 2.04 -6.86 -2.75
N TYR A 41 1.81 -5.94 -1.85
CA TYR A 41 1.43 -4.56 -2.16
C TYR A 41 2.42 -3.60 -1.54
N ALA A 42 2.80 -2.60 -2.29
CA ALA A 42 3.56 -1.45 -1.79
C ALA A 42 2.86 -0.18 -2.25
N PHE A 43 2.72 0.78 -1.35
CA PHE A 43 2.07 2.05 -1.67
C PHE A 43 2.71 3.20 -0.91
N THR A 44 2.58 4.39 -1.50
CA THR A 44 3.05 5.63 -0.89
C THR A 44 2.03 6.16 0.11
N ASP A 45 2.45 7.12 0.92
CA ASP A 45 1.59 7.82 1.88
C ASP A 45 0.36 8.46 1.22
N GLY A 46 0.42 8.71 -0.09
CA GLY A 46 -0.73 9.20 -0.84
C GLY A 46 -1.98 8.33 -0.72
N LEU A 47 -1.83 7.03 -0.47
CA LEU A 47 -2.97 6.16 -0.20
C LEU A 47 -3.47 6.31 1.25
N SER A 48 -2.60 6.11 2.23
CA SER A 48 -2.97 6.16 3.65
C SER A 48 -3.38 7.55 4.13
N GLU A 49 -2.86 8.60 3.53
CA GLU A 49 -3.23 9.99 3.80
C GLU A 49 -4.41 10.49 2.96
N SER A 50 -4.96 9.64 2.08
CA SER A 50 -6.19 9.96 1.36
C SER A 50 -7.34 10.23 2.33
N LEU A 51 -8.20 11.18 1.98
CA LEU A 51 -9.30 11.57 2.84
C LEU A 51 -10.56 10.77 2.53
N ASN A 52 -11.36 10.49 3.56
CA ASN A 52 -12.73 10.04 3.40
C ASN A 52 -13.65 11.24 3.14
N SER A 53 -14.95 11.00 2.96
CA SER A 53 -15.93 12.06 2.72
C SER A 53 -16.10 13.03 3.90
N SER A 54 -15.68 12.62 5.10
CA SER A 54 -15.67 13.47 6.31
C SER A 54 -14.40 14.32 6.44
N GLY A 55 -13.44 14.18 5.52
CA GLY A 55 -12.19 14.92 5.56
C GLY A 55 -11.12 14.31 6.47
N GLU A 56 -11.29 13.08 6.90
CA GLU A 56 -10.33 12.35 7.74
C GLU A 56 -9.46 11.42 6.87
N GLU A 57 -8.20 11.23 7.26
CA GLU A 57 -7.32 10.28 6.61
C GLU A 57 -7.81 8.84 6.79
N ILE A 58 -7.77 8.04 5.73
CA ILE A 58 -8.21 6.64 5.79
C ILE A 58 -7.24 5.74 6.55
N GLY A 59 -5.96 6.13 6.64
CA GLY A 59 -4.92 5.37 7.35
C GLY A 59 -4.58 4.03 6.70
N ILE A 60 -3.77 3.25 7.39
CA ILE A 60 -3.38 1.90 6.92
C ILE A 60 -4.58 0.96 6.90
N GLU A 61 -5.42 0.99 7.93
CA GLU A 61 -6.63 0.15 7.99
C GLU A 61 -7.58 0.43 6.83
N GLY A 62 -7.84 1.70 6.54
CA GLY A 62 -8.66 2.09 5.40
C GLY A 62 -8.05 1.69 4.06
N SER A 63 -6.74 1.80 3.95
CA SER A 63 -6.01 1.35 2.76
C SER A 63 -6.18 -0.15 2.52
N LEU A 64 -5.98 -0.97 3.54
CA LEU A 64 -6.14 -2.42 3.46
C LEU A 64 -7.58 -2.82 3.14
N LYS A 65 -8.54 -2.09 3.70
CA LYS A 65 -9.96 -2.31 3.43
C LYS A 65 -10.29 -2.06 1.95
N ILE A 66 -9.79 -0.98 1.39
CA ILE A 66 -9.99 -0.66 -0.04
C ILE A 66 -9.33 -1.73 -0.92
N ILE A 67 -8.10 -2.14 -0.60
CA ILE A 67 -7.40 -3.19 -1.33
C ILE A 67 -8.20 -4.50 -1.31
N GLU A 68 -8.69 -4.92 -0.15
CA GLU A 68 -9.42 -6.18 -0.01
C GLU A 68 -10.80 -6.14 -0.68
N GLN A 69 -11.53 -5.04 -0.55
CA GLN A 69 -12.84 -4.87 -1.19
C GLN A 69 -12.76 -4.92 -2.72
N ASN A 70 -11.62 -4.55 -3.29
CA ASN A 70 -11.38 -4.54 -4.73
C ASN A 70 -10.48 -5.70 -5.17
N PHE A 71 -10.30 -6.71 -4.33
CA PHE A 71 -9.45 -7.84 -4.67
C PHE A 71 -9.92 -8.52 -5.97
N ASN A 72 -8.97 -8.74 -6.88
CA ASN A 72 -9.19 -9.42 -8.14
C ASN A 72 -7.93 -10.17 -8.54
N THR A 73 -8.07 -11.35 -9.12
CA THR A 73 -6.94 -12.10 -9.65
C THR A 73 -6.26 -11.40 -10.83
N ASP A 74 -7.00 -10.57 -11.56
CA ASP A 74 -6.45 -9.66 -12.56
C ASP A 74 -5.94 -8.38 -11.85
N SER A 75 -4.61 -8.24 -11.77
CA SER A 75 -3.98 -7.09 -11.10
C SER A 75 -4.34 -5.76 -11.74
N SER A 76 -4.44 -5.69 -13.05
CA SER A 76 -4.79 -4.44 -13.75
C SER A 76 -6.20 -3.98 -13.40
N LYS A 77 -7.15 -4.91 -13.36
CA LYS A 77 -8.52 -4.62 -12.95
C LYS A 77 -8.57 -4.18 -11.49
N GLN A 78 -7.87 -4.88 -10.61
CA GLN A 78 -7.82 -4.55 -9.19
C GLN A 78 -7.26 -3.13 -8.97
N LEU A 79 -6.15 -2.78 -9.62
CA LEU A 79 -5.55 -1.46 -9.47
C LEU A 79 -6.47 -0.34 -9.96
N SER A 80 -7.17 -0.57 -11.07
CA SER A 80 -8.18 0.38 -11.58
C SER A 80 -9.34 0.56 -10.60
N ASP A 81 -9.86 -0.54 -10.06
CA ASP A 81 -10.96 -0.51 -9.10
C ASP A 81 -10.55 0.17 -7.77
N ILE A 82 -9.31 -0.07 -7.31
CA ILE A 82 -8.76 0.62 -6.13
C ILE A 82 -8.69 2.12 -6.37
N SER A 83 -8.16 2.54 -7.51
CA SER A 83 -8.08 3.96 -7.87
C SER A 83 -9.45 4.64 -7.84
N ASN A 84 -10.45 4.01 -8.45
CA ASN A 84 -11.82 4.51 -8.44
C ASN A 84 -12.40 4.56 -7.02
N SER A 85 -12.14 3.55 -6.20
CA SER A 85 -12.60 3.51 -4.81
C SER A 85 -12.00 4.61 -3.96
N VAL A 86 -10.72 4.96 -4.17
CA VAL A 86 -10.06 6.06 -3.47
C VAL A 86 -10.74 7.39 -3.81
N ILE A 87 -11.02 7.61 -5.10
CA ILE A 87 -11.71 8.82 -5.57
C ILE A 87 -13.13 8.89 -4.99
N ASP A 88 -13.88 7.80 -5.03
CA ASP A 88 -15.25 7.74 -4.51
C ASP A 88 -15.29 7.96 -3.01
N THR A 89 -14.36 7.38 -2.27
CA THR A 89 -14.27 7.54 -0.80
C THR A 89 -13.95 8.97 -0.41
N ALA A 90 -13.13 9.67 -1.19
CA ALA A 90 -12.79 11.07 -0.94
C ALA A 90 -13.99 12.01 -1.17
N GLY A 91 -14.95 11.63 -2.01
CA GLY A 91 -16.07 12.49 -2.37
C GLY A 91 -15.59 13.79 -3.02
N ASP A 92 -15.92 14.93 -2.40
CA ASP A 92 -15.49 16.25 -2.88
C ASP A 92 -14.07 16.64 -2.46
N ASN A 93 -13.42 15.84 -1.60
CA ASN A 93 -12.05 16.11 -1.16
C ASN A 93 -11.07 15.68 -2.24
N LYS A 94 -10.03 16.50 -2.46
CA LYS A 94 -8.96 16.17 -3.40
C LYS A 94 -7.88 15.35 -2.72
N LEU A 95 -7.19 14.52 -3.49
CA LEU A 95 -5.97 13.85 -3.02
C LEU A 95 -4.95 14.92 -2.63
N SER A 96 -4.38 14.79 -1.43
CA SER A 96 -3.40 15.73 -0.89
C SER A 96 -2.00 15.51 -1.45
N ASP A 97 -1.74 14.35 -2.03
CA ASP A 97 -0.44 13.95 -2.57
C ASP A 97 -0.61 12.93 -3.69
N ASP A 98 0.46 12.70 -4.44
CA ASP A 98 0.49 11.66 -5.48
C ASP A 98 0.34 10.28 -4.85
N LEU A 99 -0.49 9.46 -5.48
CA LEU A 99 -0.73 8.09 -5.04
C LEU A 99 -0.03 7.11 -5.99
N THR A 100 0.81 6.27 -5.41
CA THR A 100 1.43 5.16 -6.13
C THR A 100 1.12 3.87 -5.41
N LEU A 101 0.68 2.87 -6.15
CA LEU A 101 0.40 1.52 -5.64
C LEU A 101 0.97 0.49 -6.60
N ILE A 102 1.71 -0.46 -6.04
CA ILE A 102 2.30 -1.58 -6.78
C ILE A 102 1.71 -2.88 -6.24
N SER A 103 1.33 -3.77 -7.14
CA SER A 103 0.86 -5.11 -6.81
C SER A 103 1.71 -6.14 -7.53
N ILE A 104 2.23 -7.12 -6.80
CA ILE A 104 3.08 -8.20 -7.32
C ILE A 104 2.58 -9.54 -6.78
N GLY A 105 2.47 -10.53 -7.66
CA GLY A 105 2.08 -11.88 -7.31
C GLY A 105 0.78 -12.32 -7.98
N LYS A 106 0.22 -13.39 -7.46
CA LYS A 106 -1.00 -13.98 -8.02
C LYS A 106 -2.27 -13.52 -7.33
#